data_0d8c455580cd86a6c55ea8fe22d28e6a
#
_entry.id   0d8c455580cd86a6c55ea8fe22d28e6a
#
_cell.length_a   1.000
_cell.length_b   1.000
_cell.length_c   1.000
_cell.angle_alpha   90.00
_cell.angle_beta   90.00
_cell.angle_gamma   90.00
#
_symmetry.space_group_name_H-M   'P 1'
#
loop_
_entity.id
_entity.type
_entity.pdbx_description
1 polymer ?
#
loop_
_entity_poly.entity_id
_entity_poly.type
_entity_poly.pdbx_seq_one_letter_code
_entity_poly.pdbx_strand_id
1 'polypeptide(L)'
;MTAETTTATKTVLIVDDDEEIRHVLRLLCESEGLEVIGEAANGVVAVPMALKHQPDFVILDFMLPRLDGEGAAEILRAVTPKSKIVAFSAILDSQPVWADAYLNKDRITELMPLLRTFIR
;
A
#
# COMPACT_ATOMS: atom_id res chain seq x y z
N MET A 1 -30.61 -0.75 0.72
CA MET A 1 -30.04 -0.78 0.95
C MET A 1 -29.42 -0.96 1.06
N THR A 2 -29.35 -0.94 1.26
CA THR A 2 -28.68 -1.18 1.51
C THR A 2 -27.82 -1.23 1.90
N ALA A 3 -27.91 -1.70 2.32
CA ALA A 3 -26.90 -1.88 3.10
C ALA A 3 -25.59 -1.81 2.66
N GLU A 4 -25.45 -2.11 1.83
CA GLU A 4 -24.25 -1.98 1.45
C GLU A 4 -23.80 -0.73 1.54
N THR A 5 -24.64 -0.15 1.58
CA THR A 5 -24.45 1.17 1.79
C THR A 5 -23.59 1.46 2.89
N THR A 6 -23.52 0.60 3.76
CA THR A 6 -22.79 0.88 4.96
C THR A 6 -21.35 0.54 4.87
N THR A 7 -20.95 -0.19 3.86
CA THR A 7 -19.56 -0.59 3.74
C THR A 7 -18.79 0.46 2.95
N ALA A 8 -17.95 1.18 3.63
CA ALA A 8 -17.11 2.17 2.97
C ALA A 8 -16.09 1.48 2.06
N THR A 9 -15.84 2.06 0.93
CA THR A 9 -14.81 1.58 0.02
C THR A 9 -13.45 1.75 0.68
N LYS A 10 -12.65 0.70 0.68
CA LYS A 10 -11.30 0.76 1.21
C LYS A 10 -10.37 1.45 0.23
N THR A 11 -9.43 2.21 0.77
CA THR A 11 -8.55 3.07 -0.01
C THR A 11 -7.12 2.58 0.06
N VAL A 12 -6.36 2.82 -1.00
CA VAL A 12 -4.99 2.33 -1.14
C VAL A 12 -4.09 3.44 -1.66
N LEU A 13 -2.93 3.57 -1.05
CA LEU A 13 -1.83 4.39 -1.57
C LEU A 13 -0.75 3.44 -2.08
N ILE A 14 -0.29 3.63 -3.30
CA ILE A 14 0.73 2.78 -3.92
C ILE A 14 2.03 3.55 -3.98
N VAL A 15 3.10 2.98 -3.40
CA VAL A 15 4.41 3.63 -3.32
C VAL A 15 5.46 2.70 -3.92
N ASP A 16 5.92 3.01 -5.13
CA ASP A 16 6.87 2.19 -5.85
C ASP A 16 7.49 3.08 -6.93
N ASP A 17 8.80 2.99 -7.15
CA ASP A 17 9.45 3.83 -8.16
C ASP A 17 9.24 3.33 -9.58
N ASP A 18 8.72 2.11 -9.75
CA ASP A 18 8.49 1.53 -11.07
C ASP A 18 7.08 1.87 -11.53
N GLU A 19 6.98 2.70 -12.54
CA GLU A 19 5.68 3.15 -13.07
C GLU A 19 4.84 2.00 -13.57
N GLU A 20 5.45 0.98 -14.18
CA GLU A 20 4.69 -0.17 -14.68
C GLU A 20 4.09 -0.98 -13.54
N ILE A 21 4.85 -1.13 -12.46
CA ILE A 21 4.35 -1.83 -11.29
C ILE A 21 3.18 -1.05 -10.68
N ARG A 22 3.30 0.28 -10.56
CA ARG A 22 2.20 1.09 -10.04
C ARG A 22 0.95 0.93 -10.88
N HIS A 23 1.12 0.89 -12.21
CA HIS A 23 -0.02 0.72 -13.12
C HIS A 23 -0.71 -0.62 -12.91
N VAL A 24 0.07 -1.71 -12.83
CA VAL A 24 -0.49 -3.03 -12.59
C VAL A 24 -1.21 -3.08 -11.24
N LEU A 25 -0.58 -2.53 -10.20
CA LEU A 25 -1.20 -2.52 -8.87
C LEU A 25 -2.50 -1.73 -8.86
N ARG A 26 -2.55 -0.60 -9.57
CA ARG A 26 -3.79 0.17 -9.67
C ARG A 26 -4.90 -0.65 -10.31
N LEU A 27 -4.60 -1.34 -11.41
CA LEU A 27 -5.60 -2.16 -12.09
C LEU A 27 -6.09 -3.28 -11.18
N LEU A 28 -5.18 -3.94 -10.46
CA LEU A 28 -5.57 -5.01 -9.54
C LEU A 28 -6.45 -4.48 -8.42
N CYS A 29 -6.07 -3.36 -7.82
CA CYS A 29 -6.85 -2.78 -6.73
C CYS A 29 -8.24 -2.38 -7.21
N GLU A 30 -8.32 -1.72 -8.36
CA GLU A 30 -9.60 -1.27 -8.88
C GLU A 30 -10.49 -2.45 -9.25
N SER A 31 -9.93 -3.52 -9.79
CA SER A 31 -10.72 -4.69 -10.11
C SER A 31 -11.26 -5.39 -8.87
N GLU A 32 -10.62 -5.16 -7.73
CA GLU A 32 -11.06 -5.72 -6.46
C GLU A 32 -12.05 -4.80 -5.72
N GLY A 33 -12.34 -3.64 -6.30
CA GLY A 33 -13.25 -2.69 -5.67
C GLY A 33 -12.59 -1.73 -4.70
N LEU A 34 -11.26 -1.68 -4.69
CA LEU A 34 -10.53 -0.74 -3.85
C LEU A 34 -10.32 0.57 -4.59
N GLU A 35 -10.27 1.65 -3.85
CA GLU A 35 -10.04 2.97 -4.45
C GLU A 35 -8.57 3.34 -4.27
N VAL A 36 -7.85 3.58 -5.37
CA VAL A 36 -6.46 4.04 -5.30
C VAL A 36 -6.48 5.56 -5.17
N ILE A 37 -6.10 6.05 -4.00
CA ILE A 37 -6.14 7.49 -3.72
C ILE A 37 -4.90 8.22 -4.24
N GLY A 38 -3.87 7.48 -4.62
CA GLY A 38 -2.68 8.10 -5.16
C GLY A 38 -1.60 7.09 -5.45
N GLU A 39 -0.62 7.53 -6.23
CA GLU A 39 0.59 6.78 -6.54
C GLU A 39 1.76 7.69 -6.24
N ALA A 40 2.79 7.15 -5.62
CA ALA A 40 4.00 7.90 -5.31
C ALA A 40 5.21 7.11 -5.76
N ALA A 41 6.18 7.81 -6.37
CA ALA A 41 7.40 7.16 -6.84
C ALA A 41 8.46 7.07 -5.74
N ASN A 42 8.26 7.72 -4.61
CA ASN A 42 9.20 7.69 -3.50
C ASN A 42 8.50 8.09 -2.20
N GLY A 43 9.21 7.93 -1.10
CA GLY A 43 8.64 8.23 0.23
C GLY A 43 8.37 9.70 0.46
N VAL A 44 9.16 10.59 -0.16
CA VAL A 44 8.97 12.03 0.01
C VAL A 44 7.60 12.46 -0.54
N VAL A 45 7.18 11.88 -1.66
CA VAL A 45 5.88 12.16 -2.27
C VAL A 45 4.77 11.44 -1.50
N ALA A 46 5.06 10.22 -1.01
CA ALA A 46 4.05 9.38 -0.37
C ALA A 46 3.55 9.98 0.94
N VAL A 47 4.44 10.55 1.74
CA VAL A 47 4.08 11.00 3.10
C VAL A 47 2.98 12.06 3.10
N PRO A 48 3.07 13.14 2.32
CA PRO A 48 1.96 14.12 2.31
C PRO A 48 0.66 13.55 1.76
N MET A 49 0.73 12.61 0.82
CA MET A 49 -0.48 11.95 0.32
C MET A 49 -1.15 11.15 1.43
N ALA A 50 -0.34 10.40 2.20
CA ALA A 50 -0.86 9.60 3.30
C ALA A 50 -1.46 10.47 4.39
N LEU A 51 -0.81 11.57 4.71
CA LEU A 51 -1.31 12.50 5.72
C LEU A 51 -2.67 13.06 5.31
N LYS A 52 -2.80 13.45 4.05
CA LYS A 52 -4.03 14.08 3.56
C LYS A 52 -5.16 13.07 3.47
N HIS A 53 -4.89 11.89 2.93
CA HIS A 53 -5.96 10.96 2.55
C HIS A 53 -6.22 9.85 3.57
N GLN A 54 -5.29 9.59 4.48
CA GLN A 54 -5.43 8.55 5.52
C GLN A 54 -5.90 7.23 4.90
N PRO A 55 -5.10 6.62 3.99
CA PRO A 55 -5.54 5.42 3.30
C PRO A 55 -5.67 4.22 4.24
N ASP A 56 -6.51 3.26 3.85
CA ASP A 56 -6.62 2.03 4.61
C ASP A 56 -5.39 1.15 4.43
N PHE A 57 -4.81 1.15 3.23
CA PHE A 57 -3.63 0.36 2.91
C PHE A 57 -2.56 1.23 2.27
N VAL A 58 -1.30 0.95 2.59
CA VAL A 58 -0.16 1.50 1.86
C VAL A 58 0.63 0.31 1.34
N ILE A 59 0.73 0.18 0.02
CA ILE A 59 1.58 -0.83 -0.61
C ILE A 59 2.92 -0.15 -0.83
N LEU A 60 3.96 -0.59 -0.11
CA LEU A 60 5.21 0.15 0.01
C LEU A 60 6.38 -0.71 -0.42
N ASP A 61 7.10 -0.27 -1.45
CA ASP A 61 8.33 -0.91 -1.86
C ASP A 61 9.42 -0.62 -0.84
N PHE A 62 10.24 -1.64 -0.52
CA PHE A 62 11.35 -1.48 0.40
C PHE A 62 12.47 -0.64 -0.23
N MET A 63 12.73 -0.84 -1.53
CA MET A 63 13.80 -0.15 -2.23
C MET A 63 13.24 1.06 -2.97
N LEU A 64 13.31 2.21 -2.32
CA LEU A 64 12.82 3.45 -2.91
C LEU A 64 13.98 4.45 -3.01
N PRO A 65 13.99 5.28 -4.06
CA PRO A 65 14.93 6.38 -4.09
C PRO A 65 14.53 7.45 -3.07
N ARG A 66 15.48 8.22 -2.64
CA ARG A 66 15.32 9.37 -1.77
C ARG A 66 14.99 8.95 -0.35
N LEU A 67 13.76 8.61 -0.03
CA LEU A 67 13.38 8.12 1.28
C LEU A 67 13.01 6.64 1.12
N ASP A 68 13.83 5.75 1.66
CA ASP A 68 13.65 4.31 1.47
C ASP A 68 12.43 3.79 2.23
N GLY A 69 12.10 2.51 2.00
CA GLY A 69 10.89 1.92 2.55
C GLY A 69 10.86 1.94 4.07
N GLU A 70 12.00 1.68 4.73
CA GLU A 70 12.03 1.68 6.19
C GLU A 70 11.83 3.08 6.73
N GLY A 71 12.53 4.08 6.18
CA GLY A 71 12.36 5.45 6.61
C GLY A 71 10.96 5.98 6.32
N ALA A 72 10.41 5.62 5.16
CA ALA A 72 9.04 6.02 4.81
C ALA A 72 8.04 5.40 5.78
N ALA A 73 8.22 4.11 6.11
CA ALA A 73 7.29 3.40 7.00
C ALA A 73 7.25 4.04 8.38
N GLU A 74 8.41 4.46 8.89
CA GLU A 74 8.46 5.10 10.20
C GLU A 74 7.64 6.38 10.23
N ILE A 75 7.76 7.19 9.17
CA ILE A 75 7.00 8.45 9.09
C ILE A 75 5.53 8.16 8.86
N LEU A 76 5.23 7.18 8.01
CA LEU A 76 3.83 6.82 7.72
C LEU A 76 3.11 6.35 8.97
N ARG A 77 3.78 5.59 9.84
CA ARG A 77 3.16 5.18 11.11
C ARG A 77 2.75 6.37 11.95
N ALA A 78 3.54 7.47 11.89
CA ALA A 78 3.22 8.65 12.66
C ALA A 78 2.08 9.46 12.05
N VAL A 79 2.04 9.58 10.71
CA VAL A 79 1.06 10.47 10.05
C VAL A 79 -0.23 9.76 9.67
N THR A 80 -0.20 8.42 9.54
CA THR A 80 -1.40 7.65 9.21
C THR A 80 -1.39 6.33 10.01
N PRO A 81 -1.58 6.44 11.35
CA PRO A 81 -1.34 5.29 12.23
C PRO A 81 -2.30 4.14 12.04
N LYS A 82 -3.45 4.35 11.41
CA LYS A 82 -4.41 3.27 11.21
C LYS A 82 -4.24 2.53 9.89
N SER A 83 -3.37 3.02 9.00
CA SER A 83 -3.14 2.35 7.73
C SER A 83 -2.39 1.04 7.94
N LYS A 84 -2.77 0.02 7.18
CA LYS A 84 -1.99 -1.22 7.14
C LYS A 84 -0.92 -1.05 6.08
N ILE A 85 0.33 -1.26 6.47
CA ILE A 85 1.47 -1.13 5.55
C ILE A 85 1.87 -2.51 5.07
N VAL A 86 1.82 -2.71 3.75
CA VAL A 86 2.18 -3.96 3.12
C VAL A 86 3.50 -3.73 2.38
N ALA A 87 4.56 -4.40 2.82
CA ALA A 87 5.84 -4.34 2.14
C ALA A 87 5.76 -5.19 0.87
N PHE A 88 6.05 -4.60 -0.28
CA PHE A 88 5.93 -5.28 -1.56
C PHE A 88 7.19 -5.01 -2.36
N SER A 89 8.14 -5.97 -2.36
CA SER A 89 9.46 -5.73 -2.91
C SER A 89 10.05 -6.99 -3.51
N ALA A 90 10.94 -6.80 -4.48
CA ALA A 90 11.62 -7.93 -5.12
C ALA A 90 12.70 -8.56 -4.25
N ILE A 91 13.14 -7.85 -3.19
CA ILE A 91 14.29 -8.30 -2.41
C ILE A 91 13.96 -8.82 -1.02
N LEU A 92 12.67 -8.70 -0.58
CA LEU A 92 12.32 -9.14 0.76
C LEU A 92 11.98 -10.62 0.77
N ASP A 93 12.56 -11.35 1.70
CA ASP A 93 12.27 -12.77 1.90
C ASP A 93 11.63 -13.04 3.26
N SER A 94 11.45 -11.99 4.07
CA SER A 94 10.77 -12.11 5.35
C SER A 94 10.12 -10.79 5.70
N GLN A 95 9.15 -10.83 6.59
CA GLN A 95 8.38 -9.63 6.94
C GLN A 95 9.24 -8.65 7.74
N PRO A 96 9.37 -7.40 7.26
CA PRO A 96 10.08 -6.38 8.03
C PRO A 96 9.26 -6.00 9.27
N VAL A 97 9.95 -5.55 10.32
CA VAL A 97 9.27 -5.20 11.57
C VAL A 97 8.31 -4.03 11.39
N TRP A 98 8.53 -3.18 10.40
CA TRP A 98 7.68 -2.00 10.19
C TRP A 98 6.43 -2.29 9.36
N ALA A 99 6.28 -3.51 8.84
CA ALA A 99 5.16 -3.83 7.96
C ALA A 99 4.14 -4.69 8.70
N ASP A 100 2.88 -4.51 8.34
CA ASP A 100 1.80 -5.38 8.84
C ASP A 100 1.76 -6.69 8.07
N ALA A 101 2.24 -6.67 6.83
CA ALA A 101 2.36 -7.86 6.00
C ALA A 101 3.43 -7.60 4.95
N TYR A 102 3.88 -8.67 4.29
CA TYR A 102 4.83 -8.50 3.20
C TYR A 102 4.54 -9.51 2.09
N LEU A 103 4.99 -9.16 0.88
CA LEU A 103 4.85 -10.04 -0.26
C LEU A 103 5.98 -9.73 -1.23
N ASN A 104 6.62 -10.79 -1.77
CA ASN A 104 7.61 -10.61 -2.80
C ASN A 104 6.88 -10.27 -4.12
N LYS A 105 7.48 -9.39 -4.93
CA LYS A 105 6.84 -8.91 -6.17
C LYS A 105 6.53 -10.03 -7.15
N ASP A 106 7.27 -11.14 -7.11
CA ASP A 106 7.00 -12.27 -8.01
C ASP A 106 5.72 -13.01 -7.62
N ARG A 107 5.13 -12.70 -6.47
CA ARG A 107 3.89 -13.31 -6.02
C ARG A 107 2.73 -12.32 -6.05
N ILE A 108 2.74 -11.43 -7.03
CA ILE A 108 1.76 -10.35 -7.13
C ILE A 108 0.31 -10.86 -7.17
N THR A 109 0.09 -12.08 -7.69
CA THR A 109 -1.26 -12.66 -7.74
C THR A 109 -1.83 -12.94 -6.36
N GLU A 110 -0.98 -12.94 -5.33
CA GLU A 110 -1.43 -13.18 -3.95
C GLU A 110 -1.72 -11.88 -3.19
N LEU A 111 -1.48 -10.74 -3.83
CA LEU A 111 -1.61 -9.46 -3.14
C LEU A 111 -3.06 -9.16 -2.77
N MET A 112 -3.99 -9.32 -3.69
CA MET A 112 -5.40 -9.04 -3.40
C MET A 112 -5.96 -9.99 -2.33
N PRO A 113 -5.69 -11.30 -2.40
CA PRO A 113 -6.08 -12.17 -1.29
C PRO A 113 -5.50 -11.73 0.06
N LEU A 114 -4.22 -11.27 0.06
CA LEU A 114 -3.60 -10.79 1.28
C LEU A 114 -4.33 -9.56 1.84
N LEU A 115 -4.64 -8.58 1.00
CA LEU A 115 -5.36 -7.40 1.46
C LEU A 115 -6.73 -7.75 2.01
N ARG A 116 -7.40 -8.73 1.41
CA ARG A 116 -8.73 -9.14 1.90
C ARG A 116 -8.69 -9.66 3.32
N THR A 117 -7.56 -10.20 3.78
CA THR A 117 -7.48 -10.69 5.16
C THR A 117 -7.61 -9.57 6.17
N PHE A 118 -7.37 -8.33 5.78
CA PHE A 118 -7.48 -7.18 6.67
C PHE A 118 -8.84 -6.49 6.61
N ILE A 119 -9.69 -6.88 5.68
CA ILE A 119 -10.93 -6.14 5.42
C ILE A 119 -12.11 -6.67 6.23
N ARG A 120 -12.05 -7.89 6.76
CA ARG A 120 -13.17 -8.51 7.45
C ARG A 120 -13.71 -7.76 8.61
#